data_e9a6331169d208192d272a10451084fe
#
_entry.id   e9a6331169d208192d272a10451084fe
#
_cell.length_a   1.000
_cell.length_b   1.000
_cell.length_c   1.000
_cell.angle_alpha   90.00
_cell.angle_beta   90.00
_cell.angle_gamma   90.00
#
_symmetry.space_group_name_H-M   'P 1'
#
loop_
_entity.id
_entity.type
_entity.pdbx_description
1 polymer ?
#
loop_
_entity_poly.entity_id
_entity_poly.type
_entity_poly.pdbx_seq_one_letter_code
_entity_poly.pdbx_strand_id
1 'polypeptide(L)'
;MGKVLYSATMSLDGFIAGEGGDMSWLVEYLGPNPTVDDLIGRIGALLVGNRTFRGDDPYKGTTKEGEPFGGGWTGPQFVLTHHAPDTPVPGITFVGDLDSGLAAAKAAAGDKYVNVLGAQTARQCLEAGALDDILVCIAPVLLGDGVRLFERPGGTNVKLERMSLTHTPQVTNLWLRVVR
;
A
#
# COMPACT_ATOMS: atom_id res chain seq x y z
N MET A 1 -19.29 6.56 -2.75
CA MET A 1 -18.33 6.27 -1.66
C MET A 1 -17.09 5.63 -2.27
N GLY A 2 -15.92 6.15 -1.92
CA GLY A 2 -14.66 5.70 -2.48
C GLY A 2 -14.35 4.23 -2.19
N LYS A 3 -13.65 3.59 -3.12
CA LYS A 3 -13.18 2.22 -3.00
C LYS A 3 -11.89 2.14 -2.19
N VAL A 4 -11.62 0.96 -1.62
CA VAL A 4 -10.37 0.65 -0.94
C VAL A 4 -9.46 -0.13 -1.88
N LEU A 5 -8.26 0.38 -2.10
CA LEU A 5 -7.25 -0.23 -2.97
C LEU A 5 -5.98 -0.49 -2.17
N TYR A 6 -5.36 -1.63 -2.36
CA TYR A 6 -4.02 -1.93 -1.85
C TYR A 6 -3.00 -1.80 -2.99
N SER A 7 -1.99 -0.97 -2.82
CA SER A 7 -0.90 -0.84 -3.77
C SER A 7 0.44 -1.23 -3.16
N ALA A 8 1.24 -1.98 -3.90
CA ALA A 8 2.60 -2.34 -3.51
C ALA A 8 3.46 -2.72 -4.71
N THR A 9 4.77 -2.56 -4.58
CA THR A 9 5.74 -3.21 -5.45
C THR A 9 6.22 -4.50 -4.78
N MET A 10 6.30 -5.56 -5.55
CA MET A 10 6.53 -6.93 -5.07
C MET A 10 7.65 -7.58 -5.88
N SER A 11 8.48 -8.38 -5.23
CA SER A 11 9.37 -9.33 -5.92
C SER A 11 8.55 -10.42 -6.63
N LEU A 12 9.13 -11.10 -7.60
CA LEU A 12 8.42 -12.20 -8.28
C LEU A 12 8.01 -13.31 -7.33
N ASP A 13 8.77 -13.56 -6.26
CA ASP A 13 8.46 -14.56 -5.24
C ASP A 13 7.54 -14.04 -4.11
N GLY A 14 6.96 -12.86 -4.24
CA GLY A 14 5.82 -12.40 -3.45
C GLY A 14 6.14 -11.54 -2.24
N PHE A 15 7.32 -10.94 -2.15
CA PHE A 15 7.72 -10.08 -1.03
C PHE A 15 7.64 -8.60 -1.39
N ILE A 16 7.11 -7.79 -0.47
CA ILE A 16 7.04 -6.32 -0.61
C ILE A 16 8.14 -5.60 0.15
N ALA A 17 8.80 -6.28 1.07
CA ALA A 17 10.00 -5.83 1.78
C ALA A 17 10.91 -7.03 1.98
N GLY A 18 12.20 -6.81 2.10
CA GLY A 18 13.18 -7.83 2.42
C GLY A 18 13.17 -8.23 3.88
N GLU A 19 14.15 -9.06 4.29
CA GLU A 19 14.34 -9.47 5.67
C GLU A 19 14.43 -8.24 6.60
N GLY A 20 13.76 -8.31 7.74
CA GLY A 20 13.70 -7.19 8.68
C GLY A 20 12.94 -5.95 8.20
N GLY A 21 12.23 -6.03 7.08
CA GLY A 21 11.49 -4.91 6.50
C GLY A 21 12.33 -4.02 5.58
N ASP A 22 13.49 -4.48 5.14
CA ASP A 22 14.39 -3.74 4.26
C ASP A 22 13.70 -3.34 2.94
N MET A 23 13.76 -2.06 2.61
CA MET A 23 13.20 -1.47 1.39
C MET A 23 14.28 -1.04 0.38
N SER A 24 15.56 -1.21 0.68
CA SER A 24 16.67 -0.78 -0.18
C SER A 24 16.67 -1.49 -1.55
N TRP A 25 16.16 -2.72 -1.60
CA TRP A 25 16.05 -3.49 -2.84
C TRP A 25 15.18 -2.81 -3.89
N LEU A 26 14.21 -2.00 -3.46
CA LEU A 26 13.23 -1.36 -4.35
C LEU A 26 13.83 -0.24 -5.18
N VAL A 27 14.89 0.42 -4.71
CA VAL A 27 15.49 1.61 -5.34
C VAL A 27 15.83 1.38 -6.82
N GLU A 28 16.35 0.21 -7.15
CA GLU A 28 16.72 -0.16 -8.53
C GLU A 28 15.49 -0.24 -9.48
N TYR A 29 14.31 -0.52 -8.93
CA TYR A 29 13.07 -0.70 -9.70
C TYR A 29 12.17 0.53 -9.68
N LEU A 30 12.56 1.60 -9.00
CA LEU A 30 11.88 2.88 -9.05
C LEU A 30 12.15 3.56 -10.40
N GLY A 31 11.09 4.09 -11.01
CA GLY A 31 11.19 4.77 -12.28
C GLY A 31 9.83 5.28 -12.74
N PRO A 32 9.75 6.00 -13.85
CA PRO A 32 8.49 6.46 -14.42
C PRO A 32 7.53 5.29 -14.64
N ASN A 33 6.32 5.39 -14.10
CA ASN A 33 5.29 4.36 -14.23
C ASN A 33 3.91 5.01 -14.41
N PRO A 34 3.42 5.16 -15.66
CA PRO A 34 2.14 5.80 -15.92
C PRO A 34 0.95 5.17 -15.20
N THR A 35 1.00 3.86 -14.92
CA THR A 35 -0.05 3.17 -14.16
C THR A 35 -0.09 3.62 -12.70
N VAL A 36 1.08 3.83 -12.09
CA VAL A 36 1.19 4.37 -10.73
C VAL A 36 0.81 5.84 -10.71
N ASP A 37 1.19 6.63 -11.72
CA ASP A 37 0.81 8.04 -11.84
C ASP A 37 -0.72 8.19 -11.95
N ASP A 38 -1.39 7.33 -12.73
CA ASP A 38 -2.85 7.27 -12.79
C ASP A 38 -3.48 6.95 -11.43
N LEU A 39 -2.94 5.95 -10.72
CA LEU A 39 -3.40 5.66 -9.36
C LEU A 39 -3.23 6.87 -8.43
N ILE A 40 -2.05 7.51 -8.41
CA ILE A 40 -1.75 8.67 -7.55
C ILE A 40 -2.81 9.77 -7.74
N GLY A 41 -3.20 10.07 -8.97
CA GLY A 41 -4.26 11.06 -9.28
C GLY A 41 -5.64 10.67 -8.74
N ARG A 42 -5.86 9.41 -8.45
CA ARG A 42 -7.13 8.84 -7.98
C ARG A 42 -7.17 8.56 -6.48
N ILE A 43 -6.09 8.78 -5.74
CA ILE A 43 -6.05 8.62 -4.29
C ILE A 43 -6.62 9.87 -3.61
N GLY A 44 -7.55 9.67 -2.66
CA GLY A 44 -8.11 10.72 -1.82
C GLY A 44 -7.61 10.68 -0.38
N ALA A 45 -7.22 9.50 0.11
CA ALA A 45 -6.66 9.32 1.45
C ALA A 45 -5.77 8.07 1.51
N LEU A 46 -4.85 8.03 2.46
CA LEU A 46 -4.06 6.84 2.78
C LEU A 46 -4.54 6.21 4.09
N LEU A 47 -4.59 4.88 4.12
CA LEU A 47 -4.69 4.08 5.33
C LEU A 47 -3.40 3.26 5.47
N VAL A 48 -2.59 3.60 6.46
CA VAL A 48 -1.21 3.12 6.61
C VAL A 48 -1.09 2.23 7.83
N GLY A 49 -0.50 1.06 7.69
CA GLY A 49 -0.15 0.22 8.83
C GLY A 49 1.00 0.81 9.64
N ASN A 50 0.98 0.61 10.96
CA ASN A 50 2.01 1.17 11.86
C ASN A 50 3.44 0.71 11.50
N ARG A 51 3.60 -0.55 11.09
CA ARG A 51 4.92 -1.06 10.67
C ARG A 51 5.43 -0.34 9.43
N THR A 52 4.55 -0.06 8.47
CA THR A 52 4.89 0.69 7.26
C THR A 52 5.21 2.15 7.59
N PHE A 53 4.43 2.77 8.46
CA PHE A 53 4.64 4.16 8.89
C PHE A 53 5.97 4.36 9.64
N ARG A 54 6.39 3.37 10.44
CA ARG A 54 7.65 3.40 11.21
C ARG A 54 8.79 2.64 10.52
N GLY A 55 8.52 2.04 9.38
CA GLY A 55 9.44 1.15 8.68
C GLY A 55 10.50 1.87 7.86
N ASP A 56 11.23 1.07 7.11
CA ASP A 56 12.24 1.56 6.18
C ASP A 56 11.58 2.23 4.96
N ASP A 57 12.32 3.12 4.32
CA ASP A 57 11.86 3.93 3.20
C ASP A 57 12.84 3.78 2.04
N PRO A 58 12.38 3.44 0.82
CA PRO A 58 13.26 3.35 -0.35
C PRO A 58 13.90 4.70 -0.72
N TYR A 59 13.35 5.81 -0.23
CA TYR A 59 13.90 7.15 -0.44
C TYR A 59 14.76 7.64 0.73
N LYS A 60 15.11 6.75 1.67
CA LYS A 60 15.93 7.08 2.84
C LYS A 60 17.22 7.81 2.46
N GLY A 61 17.52 8.89 3.19
CA GLY A 61 18.67 9.76 2.94
C GLY A 61 18.48 10.74 1.77
N THR A 62 17.29 10.82 1.19
CA THR A 62 16.95 11.80 0.15
C THR A 62 15.96 12.83 0.68
N THR A 63 15.71 13.89 -0.10
CA THR A 63 14.66 14.89 0.20
C THR A 63 13.23 14.35 0.12
N LYS A 64 13.08 13.12 -0.36
CA LYS A 64 11.78 12.43 -0.53
C LYS A 64 11.49 11.43 0.59
N GLU A 65 12.40 11.27 1.55
CA GLU A 65 12.24 10.38 2.69
C GLU A 65 10.99 10.75 3.49
N GLY A 66 10.15 9.75 3.79
CA GLY A 66 8.89 9.92 4.50
C GLY A 66 7.74 10.49 3.67
N GLU A 67 7.99 10.88 2.42
CA GLU A 67 6.97 11.42 1.52
C GLU A 67 6.25 10.29 0.77
N PRO A 68 4.92 10.18 0.85
CA PRO A 68 4.18 9.16 0.11
C PRO A 68 4.46 9.23 -1.39
N PHE A 69 4.75 8.09 -1.99
CA PHE A 69 5.10 7.96 -3.41
C PHE A 69 6.28 8.87 -3.83
N GLY A 70 7.25 9.05 -2.91
CA GLY A 70 8.40 9.91 -3.17
C GLY A 70 8.04 11.38 -3.42
N GLY A 71 7.01 11.87 -2.73
CA GLY A 71 6.49 13.24 -2.88
C GLY A 71 5.49 13.42 -4.03
N GLY A 72 5.10 12.35 -4.71
CA GLY A 72 4.13 12.40 -5.80
C GLY A 72 2.68 12.59 -5.33
N TRP A 73 2.41 12.44 -4.04
CA TRP A 73 1.07 12.59 -3.48
C TRP A 73 1.09 13.31 -2.13
N THR A 74 0.08 14.14 -1.92
CA THR A 74 -0.17 14.80 -0.63
C THR A 74 -1.66 14.72 -0.28
N GLY A 75 -1.98 14.54 0.99
CA GLY A 75 -3.36 14.46 1.45
C GLY A 75 -3.48 13.84 2.85
N PRO A 76 -4.70 13.57 3.30
CA PRO A 76 -4.96 13.01 4.63
C PRO A 76 -4.44 11.57 4.73
N GLN A 77 -3.69 11.30 5.80
CA GLN A 77 -3.16 9.97 6.12
C GLN A 77 -3.72 9.49 7.45
N PHE A 78 -4.17 8.26 7.49
CA PHE A 78 -4.66 7.59 8.68
C PHE A 78 -3.73 6.43 9.01
N VAL A 79 -3.12 6.46 10.19
CA VAL A 79 -2.18 5.41 10.65
C VAL A 79 -2.87 4.53 11.67
N LEU A 80 -2.99 3.24 11.35
CA LEU A 80 -3.60 2.24 12.21
C LEU A 80 -2.60 1.79 13.27
N THR A 81 -2.83 2.17 14.53
CA THR A 81 -1.96 1.83 15.67
C THR A 81 -2.71 1.85 16.98
N HIS A 82 -2.35 0.94 17.90
CA HIS A 82 -2.83 0.96 19.29
C HIS A 82 -2.01 1.90 20.18
N HIS A 83 -0.90 2.43 19.68
CA HIS A 83 0.02 3.29 20.42
C HIS A 83 0.33 4.56 19.63
N ALA A 84 -0.64 5.49 19.63
CA ALA A 84 -0.43 6.80 19.03
C ALA A 84 0.67 7.56 19.79
N PRO A 85 1.50 8.34 19.09
CA PRO A 85 2.48 9.21 19.76
C PRO A 85 1.77 10.33 20.54
N ASP A 86 2.38 10.76 21.64
CA ASP A 86 1.86 11.86 22.46
C ASP A 86 1.88 13.21 21.71
N THR A 87 2.83 13.36 20.77
CA THR A 87 2.96 14.57 19.95
C THR A 87 2.24 14.39 18.63
N PRO A 88 1.32 15.29 18.27
CA PRO A 88 0.66 15.26 16.95
C PRO A 88 1.68 15.35 15.81
N VAL A 89 1.42 14.58 14.75
CA VAL A 89 2.21 14.64 13.51
C VAL A 89 1.36 15.35 12.45
N PRO A 90 1.82 16.46 11.85
CA PRO A 90 1.06 17.19 10.84
C PRO A 90 0.63 16.28 9.67
N GLY A 91 -0.65 16.39 9.27
CA GLY A 91 -1.21 15.61 8.17
C GLY A 91 -1.50 14.14 8.48
N ILE A 92 -1.20 13.67 9.69
CA ILE A 92 -1.39 12.29 10.14
C ILE A 92 -2.49 12.24 11.20
N THR A 93 -3.44 11.34 11.03
CA THR A 93 -4.45 10.98 12.05
C THR A 93 -4.18 9.54 12.50
N PHE A 94 -3.93 9.33 13.78
CA PHE A 94 -3.77 8.00 14.34
C PHE A 94 -5.14 7.42 14.72
N VAL A 95 -5.38 6.17 14.36
CA VAL A 95 -6.64 5.45 14.59
C VAL A 95 -6.36 4.11 15.25
N GLY A 96 -7.18 3.74 16.24
CA GLY A 96 -6.95 2.56 17.08
C GLY A 96 -7.47 1.24 16.50
N ASP A 97 -8.38 1.28 15.55
CA ASP A 97 -9.02 0.12 14.96
C ASP A 97 -9.32 0.31 13.46
N LEU A 98 -9.51 -0.82 12.77
CA LEU A 98 -9.71 -0.83 11.32
C LEU A 98 -11.01 -0.12 10.90
N ASP A 99 -12.10 -0.36 11.61
CA ASP A 99 -13.42 0.16 11.22
C ASP A 99 -13.45 1.68 11.30
N SER A 100 -12.95 2.24 12.40
CA SER A 100 -12.79 3.69 12.57
C SER A 100 -11.85 4.28 11.52
N GLY A 101 -10.72 3.60 11.25
CA GLY A 101 -9.75 4.03 10.24
C GLY A 101 -10.33 4.03 8.84
N LEU A 102 -11.05 2.98 8.44
CA LEU A 102 -11.73 2.90 7.15
C LEU A 102 -12.82 3.95 7.01
N ALA A 103 -13.63 4.15 8.04
CA ALA A 103 -14.70 5.16 8.02
C ALA A 103 -14.12 6.57 7.84
N ALA A 104 -13.10 6.93 8.60
CA ALA A 104 -12.45 8.24 8.52
C ALA A 104 -11.74 8.44 7.17
N ALA A 105 -10.99 7.43 6.71
CA ALA A 105 -10.29 7.50 5.43
C ALA A 105 -11.26 7.61 4.23
N LYS A 106 -12.35 6.84 4.23
CA LYS A 106 -13.40 6.93 3.19
C LYS A 106 -14.10 8.29 3.19
N ALA A 107 -14.40 8.84 4.37
CA ALA A 107 -14.98 10.19 4.47
C ALA A 107 -14.04 11.26 3.89
N ALA A 108 -12.74 11.17 4.19
CA ALA A 108 -11.74 12.08 3.65
C ALA A 108 -11.48 11.88 2.15
N ALA A 109 -11.53 10.64 1.67
CA ALA A 109 -11.29 10.32 0.25
C ALA A 109 -12.44 10.73 -0.67
N GLY A 110 -13.67 10.84 -0.18
CA GLY A 110 -14.85 11.09 -0.99
C GLY A 110 -15.10 9.98 -2.00
N ASP A 111 -15.11 10.29 -3.29
CA ASP A 111 -15.28 9.32 -4.37
C ASP A 111 -13.97 8.73 -4.88
N LYS A 112 -12.83 9.21 -4.38
CA LYS A 112 -11.51 8.69 -4.72
C LYS A 112 -11.17 7.43 -3.91
N TYR A 113 -10.04 6.81 -4.23
CA TYR A 113 -9.54 5.65 -3.49
C TYR A 113 -9.06 6.02 -2.09
N VAL A 114 -9.35 5.15 -1.13
CA VAL A 114 -8.51 4.97 0.06
C VAL A 114 -7.41 3.98 -0.34
N ASN A 115 -6.17 4.45 -0.44
CA ASN A 115 -5.05 3.56 -0.74
C ASN A 115 -4.44 3.02 0.54
N VAL A 116 -4.38 1.70 0.65
CA VAL A 116 -3.80 0.99 1.80
C VAL A 116 -2.32 0.80 1.57
N LEU A 117 -1.50 1.11 2.57
CA LEU A 117 -0.08 0.81 2.62
C LEU A 117 0.22 -0.13 3.78
N GLY A 118 0.86 -1.25 3.46
CA GLY A 118 1.25 -2.28 4.43
C GLY A 118 0.43 -3.57 4.34
N ALA A 119 1.15 -4.69 4.32
CA ALA A 119 0.58 -6.03 4.10
C ALA A 119 -0.43 -6.45 5.16
N GLN A 120 -0.16 -6.17 6.44
CA GLN A 120 -1.05 -6.54 7.53
C GLN A 120 -2.38 -5.77 7.47
N THR A 121 -2.34 -4.47 7.20
CA THR A 121 -3.54 -3.64 7.07
C THR A 121 -4.34 -4.07 5.84
N ALA A 122 -3.68 -4.35 4.72
CA ALA A 122 -4.33 -4.87 3.51
C ALA A 122 -5.00 -6.23 3.76
N ARG A 123 -4.36 -7.14 4.50
CA ARG A 123 -4.95 -8.41 4.91
C ARG A 123 -6.21 -8.19 5.75
N GLN A 124 -6.15 -7.32 6.75
CA GLN A 124 -7.31 -6.99 7.58
C GLN A 124 -8.47 -6.42 6.75
N CYS A 125 -8.19 -5.52 5.79
CA CYS A 125 -9.20 -5.00 4.86
C CYS A 125 -9.81 -6.12 4.00
N LEU A 126 -9.01 -7.06 3.53
CA LEU A 126 -9.49 -8.21 2.76
C LEU A 126 -10.38 -9.13 3.60
N GLU A 127 -9.96 -9.47 4.82
CA GLU A 127 -10.71 -10.33 5.76
C GLU A 127 -12.03 -9.69 6.20
N ALA A 128 -12.05 -8.37 6.36
CA ALA A 128 -13.26 -7.59 6.64
C ALA A 128 -14.17 -7.39 5.41
N GLY A 129 -13.80 -7.90 4.23
CA GLY A 129 -14.54 -7.68 2.99
C GLY A 129 -14.53 -6.24 2.49
N ALA A 130 -13.59 -5.43 2.97
CA ALA A 130 -13.50 -4.01 2.65
C ALA A 130 -12.57 -3.70 1.46
N LEU A 131 -11.68 -4.61 1.09
CA LEU A 131 -10.74 -4.42 -0.02
C LEU A 131 -11.44 -4.63 -1.37
N ASP A 132 -11.38 -3.63 -2.23
CA ASP A 132 -12.02 -3.65 -3.56
C ASP A 132 -11.03 -3.98 -4.67
N ASP A 133 -9.91 -3.29 -4.71
CA ASP A 133 -8.96 -3.40 -5.80
C ASP A 133 -7.52 -3.58 -5.25
N ILE A 134 -6.64 -4.17 -6.06
CA ILE A 134 -5.22 -4.37 -5.77
C ILE A 134 -4.43 -3.90 -6.99
N LEU A 135 -3.44 -3.05 -6.79
CA LEU A 135 -2.41 -2.77 -7.80
C LEU A 135 -1.09 -3.30 -7.31
N VAL A 136 -0.55 -4.30 -7.99
CA VAL A 136 0.79 -4.81 -7.71
C VAL A 136 1.72 -4.54 -8.87
N CYS A 137 2.87 -3.92 -8.58
CA CYS A 137 3.98 -3.76 -9.51
C CYS A 137 4.99 -4.87 -9.22
N ILE A 138 5.19 -5.79 -10.16
CA ILE A 138 6.07 -6.94 -9.99
C ILE A 138 7.45 -6.59 -10.54
N ALA A 139 8.45 -6.54 -9.66
CA ALA A 139 9.84 -6.35 -10.04
C ALA A 139 10.49 -7.69 -10.44
N PRO A 140 11.38 -7.70 -11.45
CA PRO A 140 12.05 -8.91 -11.91
C PRO A 140 13.19 -9.32 -10.98
N VAL A 141 12.86 -9.68 -9.74
CA VAL A 141 13.81 -10.07 -8.68
C VAL A 141 13.17 -11.11 -7.77
N LEU A 142 13.99 -11.96 -7.18
CA LEU A 142 13.64 -12.87 -6.12
C LEU A 142 14.33 -12.40 -4.83
N LEU A 143 13.57 -12.17 -3.77
CA LEU A 143 14.11 -11.74 -2.48
C LEU A 143 14.40 -12.92 -1.54
N GLY A 144 13.66 -14.02 -1.66
CA GLY A 144 13.85 -15.22 -0.88
C GLY A 144 13.24 -15.18 0.53
N ASP A 145 13.23 -14.03 1.17
CA ASP A 145 12.66 -13.83 2.51
C ASP A 145 12.19 -12.39 2.68
N GLY A 146 11.37 -12.14 3.70
CA GLY A 146 10.86 -10.80 4.01
C GLY A 146 9.37 -10.75 4.32
N VAL A 147 8.75 -9.63 3.99
CA VAL A 147 7.31 -9.38 4.19
C VAL A 147 6.55 -9.72 2.92
N ARG A 148 5.62 -10.68 2.98
CA ARG A 148 4.79 -11.07 1.83
C ARG A 148 3.73 -10.03 1.52
N LEU A 149 3.34 -9.95 0.24
CA LEU A 149 2.20 -9.14 -0.20
C LEU A 149 0.93 -9.50 0.57
N PHE A 150 0.63 -10.79 0.65
CA PHE A 150 -0.41 -11.37 1.50
C PHE A 150 0.10 -12.64 2.19
N GLU A 151 -0.14 -12.74 3.49
CA GLU A 151 0.09 -13.93 4.29
C GLU A 151 -1.22 -14.31 4.97
N ARG A 152 -1.85 -15.40 4.53
CA ARG A 152 -3.17 -15.87 4.98
C ARG A 152 -3.15 -17.38 5.23
N PRO A 153 -2.40 -17.87 6.24
CA PRO A 153 -2.36 -19.28 6.58
C PRO A 153 -3.77 -19.76 6.96
N GLY A 154 -4.20 -20.88 6.35
CA GLY A 154 -5.56 -21.40 6.54
C GLY A 154 -6.68 -20.63 5.84
N GLY A 155 -6.35 -19.59 5.09
CA GLY A 155 -7.33 -18.80 4.32
C GLY A 155 -7.91 -19.56 3.13
N THR A 156 -9.16 -19.21 2.76
CA THR A 156 -9.80 -19.70 1.55
C THR A 156 -9.37 -18.95 0.31
N ASN A 157 -9.61 -19.51 -0.87
CA ASN A 157 -9.35 -18.83 -2.13
C ASN A 157 -10.17 -17.55 -2.24
N VAL A 158 -9.51 -16.49 -2.69
CA VAL A 158 -10.14 -15.23 -3.09
C VAL A 158 -9.93 -15.07 -4.58
N LYS A 159 -11.02 -14.98 -5.33
CA LYS A 159 -10.96 -14.77 -6.77
C LYS A 159 -10.62 -13.31 -7.07
N LEU A 160 -9.77 -13.12 -8.06
CA LEU A 160 -9.40 -11.79 -8.56
C LEU A 160 -9.74 -11.70 -10.04
N GLU A 161 -10.28 -10.57 -10.45
CA GLU A 161 -10.50 -10.22 -11.85
C GLU A 161 -9.41 -9.27 -12.31
N ARG A 162 -8.75 -9.59 -13.42
CA ARG A 162 -7.73 -8.70 -13.98
C ARG A 162 -8.39 -7.52 -14.69
N MET A 163 -8.16 -6.31 -14.18
CA MET A 163 -8.64 -5.07 -14.76
C MET A 163 -7.72 -4.53 -15.83
N SER A 164 -6.41 -4.57 -15.58
CA SER A 164 -5.39 -4.17 -16.54
C SER A 164 -4.07 -4.88 -16.30
N LEU A 165 -3.26 -4.95 -17.36
CA LEU A 165 -1.89 -5.41 -17.35
C LEU A 165 -1.07 -4.44 -18.19
N THR A 166 -0.06 -3.83 -17.58
CA THR A 166 0.88 -2.93 -18.24
C THR A 166 2.30 -3.25 -17.81
N HIS A 167 3.29 -2.65 -18.43
CA HIS A 167 4.68 -2.81 -18.01
C HIS A 167 5.49 -1.54 -18.27
N THR A 168 6.57 -1.42 -17.53
CA THR A 168 7.66 -0.48 -17.76
C THR A 168 8.96 -1.29 -17.96
N PRO A 169 10.10 -0.66 -18.26
CA PRO A 169 11.37 -1.38 -18.25
C PRO A 169 11.72 -2.02 -16.91
N GLN A 170 11.19 -1.50 -15.80
CA GLN A 170 11.53 -1.95 -14.43
C GLN A 170 10.54 -2.95 -13.84
N VAL A 171 9.24 -2.84 -14.15
CA VAL A 171 8.19 -3.63 -13.50
C VAL A 171 7.06 -4.03 -14.43
N THR A 172 6.32 -5.06 -14.04
CA THR A 172 5.03 -5.44 -14.63
C THR A 172 3.91 -5.05 -13.67
N ASN A 173 2.92 -4.31 -14.14
CA ASN A 173 1.81 -3.83 -13.33
C ASN A 173 0.57 -4.71 -13.56
N LEU A 174 -0.02 -5.20 -12.48
CA LEU A 174 -1.30 -5.88 -12.48
C LEU A 174 -2.30 -5.10 -11.62
N TRP A 175 -3.38 -4.64 -12.25
CA TRP A 175 -4.51 -4.05 -11.55
C TRP A 175 -5.63 -5.08 -11.48
N LEU A 176 -6.02 -5.45 -10.27
CA LEU A 176 -6.91 -6.56 -9.99
C LEU A 176 -8.10 -6.07 -9.16
N ARG A 177 -9.27 -6.65 -9.39
CA ARG A 177 -10.46 -6.47 -8.57
C ARG A 177 -10.68 -7.70 -7.73
N VAL A 178 -11.02 -7.50 -6.46
CA VAL A 178 -11.46 -8.56 -5.56
C VAL A 178 -12.90 -8.95 -5.92
N VAL A 179 -13.11 -10.20 -6.27
CA VAL A 179 -14.45 -10.74 -6.59
C VAL A 179 -15.10 -11.21 -5.29
N ARG A 180 -16.28 -10.67 -5.01
CA ARG A 180 -17.12 -11.06 -3.85
C ARG A 180 -18.20 -12.04 -4.26
#